data_899bfc32a3a3ae40e64e97324edc6f81
#
_entry.id   899bfc32a3a3ae40e64e97324edc6f81
#
_cell.length_a   1.000
_cell.length_b   1.000
_cell.length_c   1.000
_cell.angle_alpha   90.00
_cell.angle_beta   90.00
_cell.angle_gamma   90.00
#
_symmetry.space_group_name_H-M   'P 1'
#
loop_
_entity.id
_entity.type
_entity.pdbx_description
1 polymer ?
#
loop_
_entity_poly.entity_id
_entity_poly.type
_entity_poly.pdbx_seq_one_letter_code
_entity_poly.pdbx_strand_id
1 'polypeptide(L)'
;MAMVSCRKAFTAKLLQNAKKNADIFAVATDSRGSVTLGEFGKQLPDRLIEFGIAEQNAVAAAAGLAKTGKKVFVTGPACFLAARSYEQVKVDVAYNRTDVRIVGVSAGVSYGPLGCTHTTMHDFASMRALPNLTILAPCDAVQTEYLTDLLCQFTGPVY
;
A
#
# COMPACT_ATOMS: atom_id res chain seq x y z
N MET A 1 -5.02 -15.36 -22.68
CA MET A 1 -4.27 -15.04 -21.44
C MET A 1 -5.20 -15.13 -20.25
N ALA A 2 -4.80 -15.81 -19.17
CA ALA A 2 -5.58 -15.78 -17.94
C ALA A 2 -5.56 -14.36 -17.36
N MET A 3 -6.74 -13.84 -16.98
CA MET A 3 -6.83 -12.52 -16.33
C MET A 3 -6.18 -12.61 -14.94
N VAL A 4 -5.13 -11.82 -14.71
CA VAL A 4 -4.46 -11.67 -13.41
C VAL A 4 -5.05 -10.44 -12.72
N SER A 5 -5.45 -10.57 -11.44
CA SER A 5 -5.93 -9.41 -10.69
C SER A 5 -4.80 -8.44 -10.37
N CYS A 6 -5.09 -7.12 -10.34
CA CYS A 6 -4.10 -6.09 -9.96
C CYS A 6 -3.41 -6.38 -8.63
N ARG A 7 -4.14 -6.91 -7.62
CA ARG A 7 -3.53 -7.31 -6.33
C ARG A 7 -2.42 -8.34 -6.49
N LYS A 8 -2.67 -9.39 -7.27
CA LYS A 8 -1.67 -10.45 -7.51
C LYS A 8 -0.50 -9.93 -8.34
N ALA A 9 -0.77 -9.12 -9.35
CA ALA A 9 0.26 -8.46 -10.16
C ALA A 9 1.17 -7.58 -9.28
N PHE A 10 0.58 -6.74 -8.44
CA PHE A 10 1.30 -5.89 -7.49
C PHE A 10 2.19 -6.70 -6.55
N THR A 11 1.64 -7.68 -5.82
CA THR A 11 2.42 -8.40 -4.80
C THR A 11 3.50 -9.30 -5.41
N ALA A 12 3.27 -9.90 -6.57
CA ALA A 12 4.27 -10.66 -7.30
C ALA A 12 5.44 -9.76 -7.76
N LYS A 13 5.11 -8.59 -8.31
CA LYS A 13 6.10 -7.62 -8.77
C LYS A 13 6.87 -6.99 -7.59
N LEU A 14 6.17 -6.66 -6.50
CA LEU A 14 6.81 -6.17 -5.28
C LEU A 14 7.82 -7.18 -4.73
N LEU A 15 7.46 -8.46 -4.66
CA LEU A 15 8.37 -9.53 -4.24
C LEU A 15 9.60 -9.64 -5.14
N GLN A 16 9.43 -9.54 -6.46
CA GLN A 16 10.55 -9.58 -7.41
C GLN A 16 11.53 -8.42 -7.16
N ASN A 17 11.02 -7.22 -6.92
CA ASN A 17 11.84 -6.05 -6.61
C ASN A 17 12.49 -6.15 -5.24
N ALA A 18 11.76 -6.61 -4.23
CA ALA A 18 12.28 -6.78 -2.88
C ALA A 18 13.42 -7.82 -2.80
N LYS A 19 13.43 -8.83 -3.66
CA LYS A 19 14.57 -9.77 -3.78
C LYS A 19 15.84 -9.10 -4.30
N LYS A 20 15.70 -8.05 -5.10
CA LYS A 20 16.83 -7.30 -5.69
C LYS A 20 17.25 -6.12 -4.84
N ASN A 21 16.36 -5.60 -3.99
CA ASN A 21 16.60 -4.44 -3.14
C ASN A 21 16.17 -4.76 -1.69
N ALA A 22 17.14 -4.82 -0.79
CA ALA A 22 16.94 -5.13 0.62
C ALA A 22 16.23 -4.01 1.40
N ASP A 23 16.12 -2.82 0.83
CA ASP A 23 15.47 -1.68 1.48
C ASP A 23 13.95 -1.63 1.27
N ILE A 24 13.39 -2.56 0.51
CA ILE A 24 11.94 -2.66 0.29
C ILE A 24 11.29 -3.48 1.39
N PHE A 25 10.35 -2.88 2.10
CA PHE A 25 9.54 -3.47 3.16
C PHE A 25 8.05 -3.41 2.82
N ALA A 26 7.32 -4.45 3.22
CA ALA A 26 5.87 -4.48 3.17
C ALA A 26 5.29 -4.43 4.58
N VAL A 27 4.19 -3.71 4.75
CA VAL A 27 3.42 -3.59 6.00
C VAL A 27 2.00 -4.02 5.73
N ALA A 28 1.42 -4.82 6.63
CA ALA A 28 0.03 -5.26 6.56
C ALA A 28 -0.70 -5.03 7.89
N THR A 29 -2.05 -5.00 7.82
CA THR A 29 -2.93 -4.72 8.97
C THR A 29 -4.01 -5.77 9.06
N ASP A 30 -3.66 -6.99 9.53
CA ASP A 30 -4.54 -8.17 9.64
C ASP A 30 -5.21 -8.58 8.31
N SER A 31 -4.72 -8.04 7.21
CA SER A 31 -5.29 -8.26 5.87
C SER A 31 -4.35 -9.00 4.92
N ARG A 32 -3.29 -9.63 5.44
CA ARG A 32 -2.24 -10.30 4.67
C ARG A 32 -2.78 -11.25 3.58
N GLY A 33 -3.83 -12.01 3.90
CA GLY A 33 -4.50 -12.90 2.95
C GLY A 33 -5.26 -12.12 1.87
N SER A 34 -6.07 -11.15 2.28
CA SER A 34 -6.89 -10.33 1.39
C SER A 34 -6.06 -9.50 0.41
N VAL A 35 -4.91 -9.01 0.84
CA VAL A 35 -3.98 -8.23 0.00
C VAL A 35 -2.94 -9.09 -0.72
N THR A 36 -3.02 -10.42 -0.60
CA THR A 36 -2.16 -11.39 -1.29
C THR A 36 -0.65 -11.30 -0.97
N LEU A 37 -0.28 -10.83 0.23
CA LEU A 37 1.12 -10.76 0.71
C LEU A 37 1.65 -12.08 1.28
N GLY A 38 0.91 -13.18 1.20
CA GLY A 38 1.29 -14.46 1.77
C GLY A 38 2.64 -14.96 1.26
N GLU A 39 2.88 -14.90 -0.04
CA GLU A 39 4.12 -15.34 -0.66
C GLU A 39 5.30 -14.41 -0.34
N PHE A 40 5.06 -13.11 -0.27
CA PHE A 40 6.06 -12.14 0.19
C PHE A 40 6.56 -12.48 1.59
N GLY A 41 5.63 -12.71 2.53
CA GLY A 41 5.99 -13.04 3.91
C GLY A 41 6.65 -14.41 4.10
N LYS A 42 6.39 -15.39 3.23
CA LYS A 42 7.10 -16.68 3.25
C LYS A 42 8.56 -16.54 2.81
N GLN A 43 8.81 -15.77 1.75
CA GLN A 43 10.14 -15.65 1.16
C GLN A 43 11.00 -14.57 1.82
N LEU A 44 10.39 -13.56 2.41
CA LEU A 44 11.05 -12.40 3.03
C LEU A 44 10.41 -12.09 4.39
N PRO A 45 10.43 -13.02 5.37
CA PRO A 45 9.73 -12.86 6.64
C PRO A 45 10.18 -11.62 7.42
N ASP A 46 11.45 -11.29 7.40
CA ASP A 46 12.03 -10.14 8.12
C ASP A 46 11.69 -8.78 7.48
N ARG A 47 11.01 -8.79 6.32
CA ARG A 47 10.64 -7.60 5.57
C ARG A 47 9.12 -7.43 5.39
N LEU A 48 8.33 -8.32 5.98
CA LEU A 48 6.89 -8.16 6.14
C LEU A 48 6.58 -7.89 7.61
N ILE A 49 6.07 -6.70 7.90
CA ILE A 49 5.71 -6.28 9.25
C ILE A 49 4.18 -6.29 9.35
N GLU A 50 3.67 -7.04 10.33
CA GLU A 50 2.24 -7.16 10.58
C GLU A 50 1.86 -6.40 11.85
N PHE A 51 0.90 -5.47 11.73
CA PHE A 51 0.47 -4.62 12.85
C PHE A 51 -0.89 -5.03 13.46
N GLY A 52 -1.54 -6.07 12.92
CA GLY A 52 -2.92 -6.36 13.30
C GLY A 52 -3.88 -5.27 12.83
N ILE A 53 -5.07 -5.18 13.42
CA ILE A 53 -6.09 -4.19 13.05
C ILE A 53 -5.72 -2.82 13.64
N ALA A 54 -4.67 -2.20 13.12
CA ALA A 54 -4.09 -0.97 13.64
C ALA A 54 -3.49 -0.08 12.53
N GLU A 55 -4.32 0.34 11.56
CA GLU A 55 -3.89 1.08 10.37
C GLU A 55 -3.17 2.38 10.71
N GLN A 56 -3.60 3.10 11.74
CA GLN A 56 -2.95 4.32 12.20
C GLN A 56 -1.52 4.05 12.65
N ASN A 57 -1.33 3.04 13.50
CA ASN A 57 0.00 2.64 13.98
C ASN A 57 0.89 2.14 12.83
N ALA A 58 0.31 1.36 11.92
CA ALA A 58 1.02 0.83 10.75
C ALA A 58 1.58 1.94 9.86
N VAL A 59 0.79 2.99 9.57
CA VAL A 59 1.21 4.13 8.75
C VAL A 59 2.26 4.97 9.48
N ALA A 60 2.06 5.29 10.76
CA ALA A 60 3.03 6.05 11.55
C ALA A 60 4.38 5.31 11.65
N ALA A 61 4.35 4.01 11.96
CA ALA A 61 5.56 3.19 12.03
C ALA A 61 6.27 3.06 10.65
N ALA A 62 5.48 2.93 9.57
CA ALA A 62 6.03 2.92 8.21
C ALA A 62 6.74 4.23 7.87
N ALA A 63 6.20 5.37 8.28
CA ALA A 63 6.85 6.66 8.11
C ALA A 63 8.18 6.75 8.90
N GLY A 64 8.20 6.25 10.13
CA GLY A 64 9.43 6.14 10.93
C GLY A 64 10.47 5.24 10.24
N LEU A 65 10.07 4.08 9.76
CA LEU A 65 10.94 3.15 9.03
C LEU A 65 11.47 3.79 7.73
N ALA A 66 10.66 4.55 7.01
CA ALA A 66 11.09 5.25 5.81
C ALA A 66 12.17 6.31 6.09
N LYS A 67 12.17 6.93 7.27
CA LYS A 67 13.23 7.88 7.69
C LYS A 67 14.60 7.20 7.88
N THR A 68 14.66 5.88 7.99
CA THR A 68 15.92 5.12 8.01
C THR A 68 16.42 4.73 6.62
N GLY A 69 15.83 5.30 5.56
CA GLY A 69 16.20 5.03 4.16
C GLY A 69 15.47 3.85 3.52
N LYS A 70 14.46 3.28 4.19
CA LYS A 70 13.67 2.18 3.65
C LYS A 70 12.54 2.66 2.74
N LYS A 71 12.17 1.83 1.78
CA LYS A 71 11.01 1.99 0.88
C LYS A 71 9.86 1.15 1.40
N VAL A 72 8.86 1.78 1.96
CA VAL A 72 7.82 1.06 2.70
C VAL A 72 6.49 1.06 1.94
N PHE A 73 5.92 -0.13 1.77
CA PHE A 73 4.63 -0.36 1.13
C PHE A 73 3.61 -0.80 2.18
N VAL A 74 2.79 0.13 2.66
CA VAL A 74 1.68 -0.18 3.56
C VAL A 74 0.49 -0.63 2.73
N THR A 75 0.10 -1.89 2.87
CA THR A 75 -0.89 -2.53 2.01
C THR A 75 -2.08 -3.02 2.83
N GLY A 76 -3.26 -2.58 2.49
CA GLY A 76 -4.50 -2.96 3.16
C GLY A 76 -5.74 -2.61 2.33
N PRO A 77 -6.95 -2.97 2.79
CA PRO A 77 -8.18 -2.51 2.17
C PRO A 77 -8.24 -0.98 2.10
N ALA A 78 -8.61 -0.46 0.93
CA ALA A 78 -8.66 0.99 0.72
C ALA A 78 -9.58 1.71 1.73
N CYS A 79 -10.73 1.10 2.05
CA CYS A 79 -11.68 1.64 3.02
C CYS A 79 -11.08 1.85 4.42
N PHE A 80 -10.11 1.05 4.82
CA PHE A 80 -9.47 1.18 6.12
C PHE A 80 -8.27 2.14 6.06
N LEU A 81 -7.38 1.97 5.09
CA LEU A 81 -6.21 2.83 4.97
C LEU A 81 -6.59 4.28 4.65
N ALA A 82 -7.57 4.51 3.76
CA ALA A 82 -7.96 5.88 3.40
C ALA A 82 -8.73 6.62 4.49
N ALA A 83 -9.48 5.91 5.34
CA ALA A 83 -10.32 6.54 6.35
C ALA A 83 -9.68 6.52 7.74
N ARG A 84 -9.27 5.34 8.23
CA ARG A 84 -8.78 5.20 9.62
C ARG A 84 -7.43 5.86 9.85
N SER A 85 -6.53 5.80 8.87
CA SER A 85 -5.17 6.36 9.01
C SER A 85 -4.97 7.68 8.28
N TYR A 86 -6.05 8.40 7.93
CA TYR A 86 -5.96 9.63 7.14
C TYR A 86 -5.05 10.69 7.79
N GLU A 87 -5.14 10.87 9.12
CA GLU A 87 -4.29 11.82 9.84
C GLU A 87 -2.81 11.44 9.73
N GLN A 88 -2.47 10.17 9.89
CA GLN A 88 -1.09 9.68 9.77
C GLN A 88 -0.58 9.80 8.34
N VAL A 89 -1.43 9.55 7.34
CA VAL A 89 -1.08 9.81 5.94
C VAL A 89 -0.81 11.28 5.70
N LYS A 90 -1.64 12.17 6.28
CA LYS A 90 -1.48 13.63 6.15
C LYS A 90 -0.18 14.12 6.80
N VAL A 91 0.06 13.77 8.06
CA VAL A 91 1.16 14.33 8.86
C VAL A 91 2.44 13.53 8.66
N ASP A 92 2.41 12.21 8.90
CA ASP A 92 3.63 11.41 8.95
C ASP A 92 4.15 11.09 7.54
N VAL A 93 3.25 10.98 6.56
CA VAL A 93 3.62 10.60 5.20
C VAL A 93 3.71 11.82 4.28
N ALA A 94 2.62 12.54 4.04
CA ALA A 94 2.56 13.60 3.04
C ALA A 94 3.30 14.87 3.48
N TYR A 95 3.03 15.40 4.68
CA TYR A 95 3.69 16.59 5.20
C TYR A 95 5.19 16.38 5.38
N ASN A 96 5.57 15.24 5.98
CA ASN A 96 6.98 14.88 6.20
C ASN A 96 7.70 14.34 4.95
N ARG A 97 6.99 14.18 3.82
CA ARG A 97 7.52 13.65 2.54
C ARG A 97 8.30 12.34 2.73
N THR A 98 7.75 11.43 3.53
CA THR A 98 8.40 10.13 3.77
C THR A 98 8.23 9.19 2.58
N ASP A 99 9.17 8.27 2.40
CA ASP A 99 9.20 7.33 1.28
C ASP A 99 8.25 6.13 1.51
N VAL A 100 6.98 6.44 1.72
CA VAL A 100 5.89 5.49 2.00
C VAL A 100 4.91 5.43 0.85
N ARG A 101 4.53 4.22 0.45
CA ARG A 101 3.45 3.94 -0.50
C ARG A 101 2.29 3.35 0.27
N ILE A 102 1.17 4.05 0.28
CA ILE A 102 -0.10 3.57 0.82
C ILE A 102 -0.84 2.85 -0.30
N VAL A 103 -0.93 1.54 -0.22
CA VAL A 103 -1.51 0.70 -1.26
C VAL A 103 -2.90 0.24 -0.85
N GLY A 104 -3.91 1.01 -1.23
CA GLY A 104 -5.31 0.72 -0.99
C GLY A 104 -5.85 -0.29 -2.00
N VAL A 105 -6.08 -1.53 -1.58
CA VAL A 105 -6.68 -2.55 -2.46
C VAL A 105 -8.21 -2.55 -2.36
N SER A 106 -8.86 -2.97 -3.44
CA SER A 106 -10.31 -3.14 -3.49
C SER A 106 -11.10 -1.87 -3.13
N ALA A 107 -10.69 -0.73 -3.71
CA ALA A 107 -11.42 0.52 -3.62
C ALA A 107 -12.78 0.47 -4.33
N GLY A 108 -13.58 1.51 -4.19
CA GLY A 108 -14.94 1.60 -4.70
C GLY A 108 -15.85 0.58 -4.03
N VAL A 109 -16.60 -0.16 -4.83
CA VAL A 109 -17.56 -1.19 -4.40
C VAL A 109 -17.04 -2.61 -4.58
N SER A 110 -15.73 -2.80 -4.72
CA SER A 110 -15.12 -4.09 -5.09
C SER A 110 -15.43 -5.23 -4.11
N TYR A 111 -15.67 -4.92 -2.84
CA TYR A 111 -16.02 -5.92 -1.83
C TYR A 111 -17.49 -6.33 -1.85
N GLY A 112 -18.37 -5.63 -2.61
CA GLY A 112 -19.76 -5.99 -2.82
C GLY A 112 -20.53 -6.44 -1.57
N PRO A 113 -20.65 -7.76 -1.34
CA PRO A 113 -21.47 -8.32 -0.24
C PRO A 113 -21.06 -7.87 1.17
N LEU A 114 -19.84 -7.36 1.38
CA LEU A 114 -19.39 -6.86 2.68
C LEU A 114 -20.02 -5.51 3.05
N GLY A 115 -20.68 -4.86 2.10
CA GLY A 115 -21.48 -3.66 2.33
C GLY A 115 -20.69 -2.39 2.60
N CYS A 116 -21.35 -1.42 3.21
CA CYS A 116 -20.82 -0.05 3.35
C CYS A 116 -19.53 0.04 4.17
N THR A 117 -19.30 -0.87 5.11
CA THR A 117 -18.08 -0.90 5.93
C THR A 117 -16.81 -1.19 5.12
N HIS A 118 -16.96 -1.79 3.94
CA HIS A 118 -15.87 -2.15 3.03
C HIS A 118 -15.93 -1.38 1.70
N THR A 119 -16.81 -0.40 1.59
CA THR A 119 -16.95 0.47 0.42
C THR A 119 -16.11 1.74 0.60
N THR A 120 -15.40 2.14 -0.45
CA THR A 120 -14.55 3.33 -0.43
C THR A 120 -14.82 4.21 -1.65
N MET A 121 -15.70 5.18 -1.52
CA MET A 121 -16.05 6.10 -2.61
C MET A 121 -15.32 7.46 -2.50
N HIS A 122 -14.63 7.69 -1.39
CA HIS A 122 -14.07 8.98 -1.01
C HIS A 122 -12.53 9.01 -0.95
N ASP A 123 -11.87 7.90 -1.17
CA ASP A 123 -10.41 7.78 -1.04
C ASP A 123 -9.66 8.76 -1.94
N PHE A 124 -9.96 8.82 -3.23
CA PHE A 124 -9.31 9.79 -4.12
C PHE A 124 -9.61 11.23 -3.74
N ALA A 125 -10.85 11.55 -3.35
CA ALA A 125 -11.22 12.91 -2.96
C ALA A 125 -10.43 13.37 -1.73
N SER A 126 -10.33 12.52 -0.70
CA SER A 126 -9.60 12.82 0.53
C SER A 126 -8.09 12.86 0.32
N MET A 127 -7.53 11.87 -0.37
CA MET A 127 -6.09 11.77 -0.59
C MET A 127 -5.56 12.87 -1.53
N ARG A 128 -6.33 13.28 -2.55
CA ARG A 128 -5.95 14.40 -3.43
C ARG A 128 -5.90 15.76 -2.73
N ALA A 129 -6.55 15.89 -1.60
CA ALA A 129 -6.49 17.13 -0.81
C ALA A 129 -5.15 17.28 -0.07
N LEU A 130 -4.35 16.22 0.04
CA LEU A 130 -3.09 16.25 0.75
C LEU A 130 -1.95 16.77 -0.15
N PRO A 131 -1.24 17.86 0.26
CA PRO A 131 -0.07 18.32 -0.46
C PRO A 131 1.03 17.25 -0.48
N ASN A 132 1.84 17.24 -1.55
CA ASN A 132 2.96 16.33 -1.76
C ASN A 132 2.61 14.85 -1.98
N LEU A 133 1.35 14.45 -1.85
CA LEU A 133 0.93 13.07 -2.08
C LEU A 133 0.64 12.83 -3.57
N THR A 134 1.36 11.89 -4.18
CA THR A 134 1.08 11.43 -5.55
C THR A 134 -0.04 10.39 -5.53
N ILE A 135 -1.00 10.50 -6.44
CA ILE A 135 -2.12 9.55 -6.54
C ILE A 135 -1.97 8.73 -7.82
N LEU A 136 -2.01 7.41 -7.70
CA LEU A 136 -1.93 6.47 -8.82
C LEU A 136 -3.08 5.47 -8.76
N ALA A 137 -3.68 5.19 -9.91
CA ALA A 137 -4.79 4.25 -10.05
C ALA A 137 -4.59 3.39 -11.32
N PRO A 138 -3.87 2.26 -11.23
CA PRO A 138 -3.69 1.38 -12.38
C PRO A 138 -5.02 0.75 -12.81
N CYS A 139 -5.24 0.67 -14.12
CA CYS A 139 -6.47 0.12 -14.69
C CYS A 139 -6.44 -1.40 -14.90
N ASP A 140 -5.23 -2.00 -15.01
CA ASP A 140 -5.05 -3.43 -15.25
C ASP A 140 -3.76 -3.98 -14.63
N ALA A 141 -3.53 -5.29 -14.79
CA ALA A 141 -2.36 -5.97 -14.25
C ALA A 141 -1.05 -5.48 -14.89
N VAL A 142 -1.04 -5.16 -16.17
CA VAL A 142 0.17 -4.70 -16.89
C VAL A 142 0.60 -3.34 -16.37
N GLN A 143 -0.35 -2.42 -16.26
CA GLN A 143 -0.09 -1.10 -15.69
C GLN A 143 0.31 -1.19 -14.21
N THR A 144 -0.31 -2.11 -13.47
CA THR A 144 0.05 -2.34 -12.05
C THR A 144 1.50 -2.82 -11.91
N GLU A 145 1.94 -3.76 -12.74
CA GLU A 145 3.34 -4.22 -12.72
C GLU A 145 4.31 -3.09 -13.05
N TYR A 146 4.03 -2.32 -14.10
CA TYR A 146 4.85 -1.17 -14.50
C TYR A 146 4.96 -0.13 -13.37
N LEU A 147 3.82 0.26 -12.80
CA LEU A 147 3.80 1.24 -11.70
C LEU A 147 4.49 0.69 -10.45
N THR A 148 4.38 -0.61 -10.16
CA THR A 148 5.09 -1.21 -9.03
C THR A 148 6.61 -1.13 -9.22
N ASP A 149 7.12 -1.42 -10.42
CA ASP A 149 8.55 -1.25 -10.73
C ASP A 149 8.99 0.21 -10.56
N LEU A 150 8.20 1.15 -11.08
CA LEU A 150 8.46 2.60 -10.94
C LEU A 150 8.50 3.01 -9.46
N LEU A 151 7.52 2.57 -8.67
CA LEU A 151 7.41 2.91 -7.24
C LEU A 151 8.54 2.33 -6.39
N CYS A 152 9.14 1.23 -6.80
CA CYS A 152 10.33 0.71 -6.14
C CYS A 152 11.58 1.58 -6.34
N GLN A 153 11.57 2.46 -7.35
CA GLN A 153 12.65 3.40 -7.65
C GLN A 153 12.30 4.84 -7.23
N PHE A 154 11.04 5.22 -7.35
CA PHE A 154 10.53 6.55 -7.00
C PHE A 154 10.79 6.88 -5.53
N THR A 155 11.00 8.16 -5.23
CA THR A 155 11.15 8.66 -3.86
C THR A 155 10.03 9.64 -3.55
N GLY A 156 9.39 9.47 -2.41
CA GLY A 156 8.31 10.33 -1.94
C GLY A 156 7.00 9.58 -1.67
N PRO A 157 6.01 10.29 -1.09
CA PRO A 157 4.75 9.72 -0.67
C PRO A 157 3.83 9.44 -1.86
N VAL A 158 3.20 8.25 -1.85
CA VAL A 158 2.26 7.82 -2.90
C VAL A 158 1.05 7.11 -2.27
N TYR A 159 -0.14 7.38 -2.84
CA TYR A 159 -1.35 6.57 -2.66
C TYR A 159 -1.70 5.90 -3.99
#